data_89016272150289538e7a0fd67c96aa6e
#
_entry.id   89016272150289538e7a0fd67c96aa6e
#
_cell.length_a   1.000
_cell.length_b   1.000
_cell.length_c   1.000
_cell.angle_alpha   90.00
_cell.angle_beta   90.00
_cell.angle_gamma   90.00
#
_symmetry.space_group_name_H-M   'P 1'
#
loop_
_entity.id
_entity.type
_entity.pdbx_description
1 polymer ?
#
loop_
_entity_poly.entity_id
_entity_poly.type
_entity_poly.pdbx_seq_one_letter_code
_entity_poly.pdbx_strand_id
1 'polypeptide(L)' 'MLISGVASDKNTARISVIGIEDKPGTAFKIFNTLAKKNINVDIILQSVGRDGTKDISFTVAEDDLQDTLAIL' A
#
# COMPACT_ATOMS: atom_id res chain seq x y z
N MET A 1 2.04 10.75 4.16
CA MET A 1 1.95 9.60 3.27
C MET A 1 1.57 10.05 1.88
N LEU A 2 2.33 9.63 0.90
CA LEU A 2 2.09 9.97 -0.49
C LEU A 2 2.09 8.72 -1.35
N ILE A 3 1.18 8.68 -2.32
CA ILE A 3 1.24 7.65 -3.35
C ILE A 3 2.24 8.12 -4.40
N SER A 4 3.35 7.39 -4.55
CA SER A 4 4.43 7.80 -5.45
C SER A 4 4.32 7.17 -6.84
N GLY A 5 3.53 6.11 -6.98
CA GLY A 5 3.36 5.46 -8.26
C GLY A 5 2.26 4.43 -8.24
N VAL A 6 1.60 4.29 -9.38
CA VAL A 6 0.60 3.25 -9.62
C VAL A 6 0.86 2.68 -11.00
N ALA A 7 0.95 1.36 -11.10
CA ALA A 7 1.14 0.67 -12.37
C ALA A 7 0.27 -0.58 -12.40
N SER A 8 -0.27 -0.90 -13.57
CA SER A 8 -1.08 -2.10 -13.75
C SER A 8 -0.44 -3.00 -14.79
N ASP A 9 -0.46 -4.30 -14.53
CA ASP A 9 0.05 -5.31 -15.45
C ASP A 9 -0.65 -6.64 -15.18
N LYS A 10 -1.22 -7.26 -16.22
CA LYS A 10 -1.81 -8.60 -16.16
C LYS A 10 -2.77 -8.79 -14.98
N ASN A 11 -3.76 -7.92 -14.85
CA ASN A 11 -4.78 -7.97 -13.81
C ASN A 11 -4.26 -7.69 -12.40
N THR A 12 -3.04 -7.17 -12.29
CA THR A 12 -2.45 -6.80 -11.00
C THR A 12 -2.08 -5.32 -11.02
N ALA A 13 -2.42 -4.61 -9.97
CA ALA A 13 -2.03 -3.21 -9.80
C ALA A 13 -0.96 -3.12 -8.72
N ARG A 14 0.14 -2.43 -9.05
CA ARG A 14 1.23 -2.16 -8.11
C ARG A 14 1.12 -0.72 -7.64
N ILE A 15 1.16 -0.54 -6.32
CA ILE A 15 1.05 0.76 -5.69
C ILE A 15 2.28 0.98 -4.83
N SER A 16 2.91 2.13 -4.99
CA SER A 16 4.04 2.53 -4.15
C SER A 16 3.63 3.71 -3.28
N VAL A 17 3.82 3.57 -1.98
CA VAL A 17 3.46 4.59 -1.00
C VAL A 17 4.72 4.98 -0.24
N ILE A 18 4.95 6.28 -0.12
CA ILE A 18 6.12 6.82 0.58
C ILE A 18 5.69 7.64 1.79
N GLY A 19 6.58 7.75 2.76
CA GLY A 19 6.36 8.61 3.91
C GLY A 19 5.36 8.07 4.92
N ILE A 20 5.20 6.75 5.02
CA ILE A 20 4.37 6.14 6.06
C ILE A 20 5.12 6.24 7.38
N GLU A 21 4.45 6.71 8.44
CA GLU A 21 5.06 6.75 9.76
C GLU A 21 5.53 5.35 10.18
N ASP A 22 6.79 5.24 10.59
CA ASP A 22 7.34 3.97 11.04
C ASP A 22 7.07 3.77 12.53
N LYS A 23 5.79 3.71 12.88
CA LYS A 23 5.32 3.44 14.23
C LYS A 23 4.60 2.12 14.26
N PRO A 24 4.63 1.38 15.39
CA PRO A 24 3.84 0.16 15.51
C PRO A 24 2.37 0.42 15.18
N GLY A 25 1.83 -0.39 14.32
CA GLY A 25 0.41 -0.35 13.97
C GLY A 25 0.01 0.58 12.84
N THR A 26 0.86 1.52 12.40
CA THR A 26 0.47 2.44 11.32
C THR A 26 0.22 1.70 10.01
N ALA A 27 1.20 0.92 9.55
CA ALA A 27 1.04 0.13 8.33
C ALA A 27 -0.03 -0.96 8.52
N PHE A 28 -0.06 -1.59 9.70
CA PHE A 28 -1.07 -2.59 10.01
C PHE A 28 -2.48 -2.03 9.87
N LYS A 29 -2.70 -0.80 10.34
CA LYS A 29 -4.00 -0.16 10.26
C LYS A 29 -4.46 0.01 8.81
N ILE A 30 -3.55 0.44 7.94
CA ILE A 30 -3.83 0.59 6.51
C ILE A 30 -4.20 -0.76 5.89
N PHE A 31 -3.36 -1.76 6.08
CA PHE A 31 -3.57 -3.07 5.46
C PHE A 31 -4.75 -3.83 6.07
N ASN A 32 -5.01 -3.61 7.35
CA ASN A 32 -6.18 -4.19 8.00
C ASN A 32 -7.48 -3.62 7.42
N THR A 33 -7.49 -2.32 7.11
CA THR A 33 -8.64 -1.70 6.46
C THR A 33 -8.89 -2.30 5.08
N LEU A 34 -7.83 -2.53 4.32
CA LEU A 34 -7.93 -3.19 3.02
C LEU A 34 -8.46 -4.61 3.15
N ALA A 35 -7.96 -5.35 4.14
CA ALA A 35 -8.41 -6.72 4.38
C ALA A 35 -9.89 -6.80 4.74
N LYS A 36 -10.40 -5.82 5.50
CA LYS A 36 -11.83 -5.75 5.84
C LYS A 36 -12.71 -5.56 4.62
N LYS A 37 -12.16 -5.01 3.55
CA LYS A 37 -12.84 -4.85 2.27
C LYS A 37 -12.62 -6.03 1.35
N ASN A 38 -12.06 -7.13 1.84
CA ASN A 38 -11.71 -8.32 1.07
C ASN A 38 -10.69 -8.05 -0.04
N ILE A 39 -9.84 -7.05 0.18
CA ILE A 39 -8.76 -6.74 -0.77
C ILE A 39 -7.51 -7.49 -0.33
N ASN A 40 -7.01 -8.38 -1.18
CA ASN A 40 -5.77 -9.10 -0.94
C ASN A 40 -4.58 -8.24 -1.33
N VAL A 41 -3.63 -8.12 -0.42
CA VAL A 41 -2.44 -7.30 -0.61
C VAL A 41 -1.19 -8.17 -0.52
N ASP A 42 -0.34 -8.07 -1.55
CA ASP A 42 1.00 -8.68 -1.52
C ASP A 42 2.04 -7.57 -1.39
N ILE A 43 2.75 -7.55 -0.28
CA ILE A 43 3.83 -6.59 -0.08
C ILE A 43 5.05 -7.06 -0.87
N ILE A 44 5.53 -6.24 -1.79
CA ILE A 44 6.67 -6.56 -2.64
C ILE A 44 7.97 -6.04 -2.03
N LEU A 45 7.92 -4.83 -1.51
CA LEU A 45 9.12 -4.13 -1.05
C LEU A 45 8.77 -3.22 0.12
N GLN A 46 9.61 -3.26 1.15
CA GLN A 46 9.58 -2.28 2.22
C GLN A 46 10.97 -1.70 2.35
N SER A 47 11.06 -0.40 2.49
CA SER A 47 12.34 0.25 2.77
C SER A 47 12.16 1.21 3.92
N VAL A 48 13.19 1.30 4.77
CA VAL A 48 13.20 2.27 5.87
C VAL A 48 13.52 3.62 5.27
N GLY A 49 12.60 4.57 5.45
CA GLY A 49 12.81 5.93 5.02
C GLY A 49 13.63 6.72 6.04
N ARG A 50 13.76 8.00 5.80
CA ARG A 50 14.39 8.92 6.73
C ARG A 50 13.35 9.47 7.70
N ASP A 51 13.82 10.01 8.81
CA ASP A 51 12.96 10.74 9.77
C ASP A 51 11.80 9.92 10.33
N GLY A 52 12.03 8.63 10.54
CA GLY A 52 11.01 7.78 11.14
C GLY A 52 9.86 7.42 10.21
N THR A 53 10.09 7.49 8.90
CA THR A 53 9.11 7.04 7.90
C THR A 53 9.59 5.81 7.18
N LYS A 54 8.71 5.17 6.43
CA LYS A 54 9.05 4.04 5.57
C LYS A 54 8.26 4.09 4.28
N ASP A 55 8.77 3.40 3.27
CA ASP A 55 8.15 3.28 1.97
C ASP A 55 7.76 1.84 1.74
N ILE A 56 6.57 1.62 1.19
CA ILE A 56 6.05 0.28 0.93
C ILE A 56 5.52 0.22 -0.49
N SER A 57 5.92 -0.83 -1.22
CA SER A 57 5.32 -1.17 -2.50
C SER A 57 4.56 -2.48 -2.36
N PHE A 58 3.34 -2.50 -2.85
CA PHE A 58 2.48 -3.67 -2.75
C PHE A 58 1.61 -3.81 -3.98
N THR A 59 1.05 -4.99 -4.16
CA THR A 59 0.13 -5.26 -5.26
C THR A 59 -1.23 -5.65 -4.74
N VAL A 60 -2.25 -5.29 -5.52
CA VAL A 60 -3.63 -5.73 -5.33
C VAL A 60 -4.16 -6.20 -6.68
N ALA A 61 -5.29 -6.90 -6.71
CA ALA A 61 -5.96 -7.19 -7.96
C ALA A 61 -6.37 -5.88 -8.64
N GLU A 62 -6.25 -5.81 -9.96
CA GLU A 62 -6.59 -4.58 -10.70
C GLU A 62 -8.01 -4.11 -10.42
N ASP A 63 -8.94 -5.03 -10.25
CA ASP A 63 -10.33 -4.70 -9.94
C ASP A 63 -10.49 -4.01 -8.58
N ASP A 64 -9.50 -4.17 -7.69
CA ASP A 64 -9.52 -3.56 -6.36
C ASP A 64 -8.77 -2.23 -6.31
N LEU A 65 -8.19 -1.79 -7.43
CA LEU A 65 -7.34 -0.60 -7.45
C LEU A 65 -8.09 0.65 -6.99
N GLN A 66 -9.29 0.88 -7.51
CA GLN A 66 -10.05 2.07 -7.18
C GLN A 66 -10.41 2.12 -5.70
N ASP A 67 -10.86 1.00 -5.14
CA ASP A 67 -11.19 0.92 -3.73
C ASP A 67 -9.94 1.10 -2.87
N THR A 68 -8.81 0.56 -3.30
CA THR A 68 -7.55 0.72 -2.58
C THR A 68 -7.13 2.18 -2.54
N LEU A 69 -7.19 2.88 -3.67
CA LEU A 69 -6.82 4.29 -3.74
C LEU A 69 -7.76 5.16 -2.89
N ALA A 70 -9.04 4.79 -2.81
CA ALA A 70 -9.99 5.51 -1.98
C ALA A 70 -9.69 5.37 -0.48
N ILE A 71 -9.13 4.24 -0.06
CA ILE A 71 -8.78 3.98 1.33
C ILE A 71 -7.49 4.72 1.71
N LEU A 72 -6.56 4.85 0.79
CA LEU A 72 -5.27 5.52 1.02
C LEU A 72 -5.41 7.09 0.99
#